data_a968e6b4a68a72d14fb2bbb5a2a8b506
#
_entry.id   a968e6b4a68a72d14fb2bbb5a2a8b506
#
_cell.length_a   1.000
_cell.length_b   1.000
_cell.length_c   1.000
_cell.angle_alpha   90.00
_cell.angle_beta   90.00
_cell.angle_gamma   90.00
#
_symmetry.space_group_name_H-M   'P 1'
#
loop_
_entity.id
_entity.type
_entity.pdbx_description
1 polymer ?
#
loop_
_entity_poly.entity_id
_entity_poly.type
_entity_poly.pdbx_seq_one_letter_code
_entity_poly.pdbx_strand_id
1 'polypeptide(L)'
;MNEAEGMRDKALRVLQVAVAEARGEPGTYVSRARIMQQTNISDLQEFLRIAEFLDEQGFIAEGVNEHEFFVLTLEGIAEGARY
;
A
#
# COMPACT_ATOMS: atom_id res chain seq x y z
N MET A 1 16.94 -12.01 10.14
CA MET A 1 15.79 -11.18 9.80
C MET A 1 14.58 -12.09 9.62
N ASN A 2 13.50 -11.82 10.33
CA ASN A 2 12.33 -12.66 10.19
C ASN A 2 11.38 -12.11 9.12
N GLU A 3 10.40 -12.93 8.73
CA GLU A 3 9.47 -12.56 7.67
C GLU A 3 8.62 -11.33 8.03
N ALA A 4 8.31 -11.17 9.30
CA ALA A 4 7.49 -10.05 9.75
C ALA A 4 8.19 -8.71 9.53
N GLU A 5 9.50 -8.65 9.77
CA GLU A 5 10.27 -7.44 9.53
C GLU A 5 10.36 -7.13 8.03
N GLY A 6 10.58 -8.16 7.23
CA GLY A 6 10.62 -7.99 5.78
C GLY A 6 9.30 -7.52 5.21
N MET A 7 8.19 -8.05 5.74
CA MET A 7 6.87 -7.63 5.30
C MET A 7 6.58 -6.19 5.70
N ARG A 8 6.97 -5.81 6.92
CA ARG A 8 6.74 -4.44 7.39
C ARG A 8 7.49 -3.43 6.52
N ASP A 9 8.74 -3.72 6.18
CA ASP A 9 9.53 -2.84 5.34
C ASP A 9 8.92 -2.69 3.95
N LYS A 10 8.49 -3.80 3.37
CA LYS A 10 7.83 -3.78 2.06
C LYS A 10 6.50 -3.04 2.12
N ALA A 11 5.75 -3.24 3.19
CA ALA A 11 4.46 -2.56 3.36
C ALA A 11 4.64 -1.05 3.49
N LEU A 12 5.64 -0.61 4.23
CA LEU A 12 5.95 0.82 4.34
C LEU A 12 6.34 1.41 2.99
N ARG A 13 7.14 0.68 2.22
CA ARG A 13 7.52 1.15 0.90
C ARG A 13 6.32 1.26 -0.04
N VAL A 14 5.44 0.26 -0.01
CA VAL A 14 4.21 0.29 -0.79
C VAL A 14 3.37 1.50 -0.38
N LEU A 15 3.24 1.72 0.92
CA LEU A 15 2.47 2.84 1.43
C LEU A 15 3.05 4.19 1.00
N GLN A 16 4.37 4.35 1.08
CA GLN A 16 5.04 5.57 0.64
C GLN A 16 4.79 5.85 -0.84
N VAL A 17 4.93 4.84 -1.67
CA VAL A 17 4.69 4.98 -3.11
C VAL A 17 3.22 5.31 -3.37
N ALA A 18 2.31 4.66 -2.65
CA ALA A 18 0.88 4.92 -2.80
C ALA A 18 0.52 6.36 -2.41
N VAL A 19 1.12 6.87 -1.32
CA VAL A 19 0.90 8.25 -0.90
C VAL A 19 1.39 9.22 -1.98
N ALA A 20 2.55 8.95 -2.57
CA ALA A 20 3.09 9.78 -3.64
C ALA A 20 2.18 9.76 -4.87
N GLU A 21 1.65 8.60 -5.23
CA GLU A 21 0.74 8.48 -6.36
C GLU A 21 -0.59 9.21 -6.09
N ALA A 22 -1.05 9.18 -4.84
CA ALA A 22 -2.26 9.88 -4.43
C ALA A 22 -2.02 11.37 -4.19
N ARG A 23 -0.77 11.82 -4.27
CA ARG A 23 -0.38 13.21 -4.00
C ARG A 23 -0.83 13.68 -2.63
N GLY A 24 -0.82 12.77 -1.67
CA GLY A 24 -1.21 13.06 -0.30
C GLY A 24 -2.69 13.32 -0.09
N GLU A 25 -3.53 13.00 -1.08
CA GLU A 25 -4.97 13.24 -0.99
C GLU A 25 -5.73 11.95 -0.71
N PRO A 26 -6.40 11.84 0.45
CA PRO A 26 -7.22 10.68 0.73
C PRO A 26 -8.41 10.62 -0.22
N GLY A 27 -8.89 9.42 -0.49
CA GLY A 27 -10.00 9.23 -1.43
C GLY A 27 -9.60 9.16 -2.89
N THR A 28 -8.32 9.32 -3.19
CA THR A 28 -7.80 9.19 -4.55
C THR A 28 -7.58 7.72 -4.88
N TYR A 29 -8.02 7.30 -6.07
CA TYR A 29 -7.79 5.94 -6.53
C TYR A 29 -6.34 5.76 -6.97
N VAL A 30 -5.70 4.73 -6.44
CA VAL A 30 -4.30 4.43 -6.73
C VAL A 30 -4.24 3.09 -7.46
N SER A 31 -3.49 3.06 -8.57
CA SER A 31 -3.37 1.85 -9.38
C SER A 31 -2.45 0.82 -8.72
N ARG A 32 -2.96 -0.37 -8.50
CA ARG A 32 -2.18 -1.49 -7.97
C ARG A 32 -0.99 -1.83 -8.87
N ALA A 33 -1.23 -1.91 -10.17
CA ALA A 33 -0.17 -2.27 -11.12
C ALA A 33 0.98 -1.27 -11.08
N ARG A 34 0.64 0.00 -10.97
CA ARG A 34 1.64 1.06 -10.91
C ARG A 34 2.49 0.97 -9.64
N ILE A 35 1.84 0.70 -8.51
CA ILE A 35 2.55 0.54 -7.24
C ILE A 35 3.47 -0.67 -7.29
N MET A 36 3.00 -1.78 -7.84
CA MET A 36 3.82 -2.98 -7.99
C MET A 36 5.05 -2.71 -8.84
N GLN A 37 4.88 -1.98 -9.92
CA GLN A 37 5.98 -1.63 -10.81
C GLN A 37 7.03 -0.77 -10.10
N GLN A 38 6.58 0.24 -9.37
CA GLN A 38 7.49 1.16 -8.68
C GLN A 38 8.20 0.54 -7.49
N THR A 39 7.58 -0.45 -6.88
CA THR A 39 8.18 -1.14 -5.72
C THR A 39 8.95 -2.40 -6.11
N ASN A 40 8.95 -2.76 -7.39
CA ASN A 40 9.56 -3.99 -7.90
C ASN A 40 8.95 -5.26 -7.31
N ILE A 41 7.69 -5.19 -6.91
CA ILE A 41 6.95 -6.36 -6.44
C ILE A 41 6.20 -6.91 -7.64
N SER A 42 6.68 -8.01 -8.19
CA SER A 42 6.08 -8.62 -9.39
C SER A 42 5.11 -9.75 -9.06
N ASP A 43 5.18 -10.29 -7.85
CA ASP A 43 4.29 -11.37 -7.44
C ASP A 43 3.00 -10.80 -6.86
N LEU A 44 1.89 -11.05 -7.55
CA LEU A 44 0.58 -10.56 -7.13
C LEU A 44 0.21 -11.08 -5.74
N GLN A 45 0.52 -12.35 -5.45
CA GLN A 45 0.19 -12.92 -4.15
C GLN A 45 0.94 -12.21 -3.02
N GLU A 46 2.20 -11.88 -3.25
CA GLU A 46 2.97 -11.13 -2.27
C GLU A 46 2.38 -9.75 -2.07
N PHE A 47 2.02 -9.08 -3.16
CA PHE A 47 1.40 -7.75 -3.08
C PHE A 47 0.09 -7.79 -2.31
N LEU A 48 -0.75 -8.80 -2.58
CA LEU A 48 -2.03 -8.91 -1.89
C LEU A 48 -1.88 -9.13 -0.38
N ARG A 49 -0.85 -9.87 0.03
CA ARG A 49 -0.55 -10.06 1.45
C ARG A 49 -0.12 -8.74 2.09
N ILE A 50 0.68 -7.95 1.38
CA ILE A 50 1.09 -6.63 1.86
C ILE A 50 -0.12 -5.71 1.98
N ALA A 51 -0.97 -5.70 0.96
CA ALA A 51 -2.17 -4.88 0.96
C ALA A 51 -3.11 -5.26 2.09
N GLU A 52 -3.25 -6.55 2.35
CA GLU A 52 -4.07 -7.04 3.45
C GLU A 52 -3.52 -6.56 4.79
N PHE A 53 -2.20 -6.59 4.95
CA PHE A 53 -1.56 -6.07 6.15
C PHE A 53 -1.88 -4.57 6.33
N LEU A 54 -1.76 -3.78 5.26
CA LEU A 54 -2.05 -2.35 5.31
C LEU A 54 -3.52 -2.09 5.62
N ASP A 55 -4.42 -2.92 5.09
CA ASP A 55 -5.85 -2.82 5.37
C ASP A 55 -6.12 -3.09 6.85
N GLU A 56 -5.48 -4.10 7.43
CA GLU A 56 -5.63 -4.42 8.84
C GLU A 56 -5.14 -3.28 9.74
N GLN A 57 -4.16 -2.53 9.28
CA GLN A 57 -3.66 -1.37 10.02
C GLN A 57 -4.53 -0.13 9.85
N GLY A 58 -5.53 -0.21 8.98
CA GLY A 58 -6.41 0.93 8.72
C GLY A 58 -5.82 1.97 7.78
N PHE A 59 -4.79 1.62 7.02
CA PHE A 59 -4.11 2.56 6.13
C PHE A 59 -4.72 2.62 4.74
N ILE A 60 -5.44 1.59 4.33
CA ILE A 60 -6.13 1.58 3.04
C ILE A 60 -7.58 1.17 3.22
N ALA A 61 -8.42 1.63 2.31
CA ALA A 61 -9.86 1.39 2.35
C ALA A 61 -10.23 0.07 1.69
N GLU A 62 -11.50 -0.26 1.72
CA GLU A 62 -12.06 -1.51 1.23
C GLU A 62 -11.79 -1.76 -0.26
N GLY A 63 -11.84 -3.03 -0.65
CA GLY A 63 -11.77 -3.43 -2.04
C GLY A 63 -10.38 -3.69 -2.58
N VAL A 64 -9.37 -3.55 -1.73
CA VAL A 64 -7.98 -3.68 -2.16
C VAL A 64 -7.66 -5.06 -2.74
N ASN A 65 -8.33 -6.10 -2.25
CA ASN A 65 -8.06 -7.48 -2.70
C ASN A 65 -8.80 -7.86 -3.96
N GLU A 66 -9.77 -7.07 -4.37
CA GLU A 66 -10.67 -7.42 -5.48
C GLU A 66 -10.55 -6.50 -6.68
N HIS A 67 -9.92 -5.35 -6.52
CA HIS A 67 -9.92 -4.32 -7.55
C HIS A 67 -8.49 -3.91 -7.94
N GLU A 68 -8.37 -3.39 -9.15
CA GLU A 68 -7.09 -2.87 -9.65
C GLU A 68 -6.69 -1.57 -8.97
N PHE A 69 -7.63 -0.96 -8.25
CA PHE A 69 -7.41 0.31 -7.57
C PHE A 69 -7.75 0.18 -6.10
N PHE A 70 -7.09 0.97 -5.29
CA PHE A 70 -7.42 1.09 -3.88
C PHE A 70 -7.31 2.55 -3.45
N VAL A 71 -7.80 2.83 -2.25
CA VAL A 71 -7.90 4.20 -1.73
C VAL A 71 -7.22 4.25 -0.38
N LEU A 72 -6.43 5.28 -0.15
CA LEU A 72 -5.75 5.48 1.13
C LEU A 72 -6.69 6.20 2.10
N THR A 73 -6.60 5.81 3.38
CA THR A 73 -7.30 6.50 4.46
C THR A 73 -6.47 7.70 4.92
N LEU A 74 -7.05 8.53 5.79
CA LEU A 74 -6.29 9.63 6.41
C LEU A 74 -5.10 9.09 7.20
N GLU A 75 -5.31 7.98 7.92
CA GLU A 75 -4.23 7.34 8.68
C GLU A 75 -3.14 6.83 7.75
N GLY A 76 -3.52 6.28 6.60
CA GLY A 76 -2.55 5.80 5.61
C GLY A 76 -1.71 6.94 5.05
N ILE A 77 -2.34 8.05 4.71
CA ILE A 77 -1.63 9.23 4.22
C ILE A 77 -0.64 9.72 5.27
N ALA A 78 -1.09 9.86 6.52
CA ALA A 78 -0.24 10.35 7.60
C ALA A 78 0.95 9.42 7.84
N GLU A 79 0.71 8.12 7.86
CA GLU A 79 1.78 7.15 8.10
C GLU A 79 2.79 7.12 6.96
N GLY A 80 2.32 7.13 5.72
CA GLY A 80 3.21 7.13 4.56
C GLY A 80 4.02 8.40 4.43
N ALA A 81 3.50 9.53 4.88
CA ALA A 81 4.17 10.80 4.81
C ALA A 81 5.24 10.97 5.89
N ARG A 82 5.23 10.13 6.92
CA ARG A 82 6.21 10.20 8.02
C ARG A 82 7.61 9.75 7.59
N TYR A 83 7.69 8.99 6.54
CA TYR A 83 8.96 8.39 6.10
C TYR A 83 9.42 9.02 4.76
#